data_3810226429f16b6584c623acc11ca9c6
#
_entry.id   3810226429f16b6584c623acc11ca9c6
#
_cell.length_a   1.000
_cell.length_b   1.000
_cell.length_c   1.000
_cell.angle_alpha   90.00
_cell.angle_beta   90.00
_cell.angle_gamma   90.00
#
_symmetry.space_group_name_H-M   'P 1'
#
loop_
_entity.id
_entity.type
_entity.pdbx_description
1 polymer ?
#
loop_
_entity_poly.entity_id
_entity_poly.type
_entity_poly.pdbx_seq_one_letter_code
_entity_poly.pdbx_strand_id
1 'polypeptide(L)'
;VYLERPWLREDSLIGPVSPEDVENSLERHPDIKTVCITSPTYAGVLSNIWAISRIVHARGGKLFVDGAHGAHLPFLDLAPFWGADAVTVSAHKTLPAMGQTALLFTNRMDPDRVRQTASIYGSSSPSYPMLVSLDAARDWLVGEEGFHQYRRAACRVAELRQKFSSIRPRSGLSLDPCRFVLKVKDGPAFAAALEERGVYPEMEDGGHVVFICTAQDSDEDFCRLERVLED
;
A
#
# COMPACT_ATOMS: atom_id res chain seq x y z
N VAL A 1 18.18 13.65 -6.13
CA VAL A 1 18.10 13.97 -4.70
C VAL A 1 17.21 12.95 -4.02
N TYR A 2 17.62 12.45 -2.87
CA TYR A 2 16.82 11.54 -2.06
C TYR A 2 16.38 12.24 -0.79
N LEU A 3 15.10 12.05 -0.42
CA LEU A 3 14.60 12.38 0.90
C LEU A 3 15.17 11.40 1.93
N GLU A 4 15.49 11.88 3.12
CA GLU A 4 15.78 11.01 4.24
C GLU A 4 14.52 10.19 4.55
N ARG A 5 14.71 8.90 4.87
CA ARG A 5 13.60 8.05 5.25
C ARG A 5 13.04 8.51 6.60
N PRO A 6 11.77 8.91 6.67
CA PRO A 6 11.15 9.24 7.94
C PRO A 6 11.13 7.98 8.83
N TRP A 7 11.72 8.08 10.02
CA TRP A 7 11.82 6.96 10.94
C TRP A 7 10.95 7.19 12.18
N LEU A 8 9.99 6.30 12.41
CA LEU A 8 9.16 6.29 13.60
C LEU A 8 9.88 5.53 14.71
N ARG A 9 10.56 6.27 15.61
CA ARG A 9 11.41 5.68 16.65
C ARG A 9 10.64 4.76 17.59
N GLU A 10 9.42 5.14 17.99
CA GLU A 10 8.56 4.36 18.90
C GLU A 10 8.13 3.01 18.30
N ASP A 11 8.00 2.96 16.99
CA ASP A 11 7.55 1.80 16.26
C ASP A 11 8.68 1.08 15.52
N SER A 12 9.88 1.67 15.50
CA SER A 12 11.06 1.14 14.80
C SER A 12 10.78 0.79 13.33
N LEU A 13 10.01 1.64 12.64
CA LEU A 13 9.68 1.44 11.22
C LEU A 13 9.68 2.73 10.40
N ILE A 14 9.61 2.58 9.07
CA ILE A 14 9.54 3.71 8.15
C ILE A 14 8.18 4.39 8.28
N GLY A 15 8.21 5.68 8.59
CA GLY A 15 7.05 6.54 8.71
C GLY A 15 6.56 7.13 7.38
N PRO A 16 5.52 8.00 7.45
CA PRO A 16 5.03 8.71 6.28
C PRO A 16 6.02 9.78 5.83
N VAL A 17 6.12 10.03 4.53
CA VAL A 17 6.81 11.21 4.01
C VAL A 17 6.03 12.44 4.44
N SER A 18 6.70 13.38 5.13
CA SER A 18 6.08 14.61 5.60
C SER A 18 5.99 15.63 4.45
N PRO A 19 4.89 16.40 4.35
CA PRO A 19 4.80 17.50 3.42
C PRO A 19 5.91 18.55 3.63
N GLU A 20 6.30 18.80 4.87
CA GLU A 20 7.36 19.74 5.23
C GLU A 20 8.73 19.30 4.70
N ASP A 21 9.08 18.01 4.79
CA ASP A 21 10.34 17.49 4.25
C ASP A 21 10.40 17.64 2.74
N VAL A 22 9.26 17.44 2.04
CA VAL A 22 9.16 17.66 0.60
C VAL A 22 9.35 19.15 0.30
N GLU A 23 8.69 20.03 1.03
CA GLU A 23 8.80 21.49 0.85
C GLU A 23 10.23 21.97 1.02
N ASN A 24 10.87 21.62 2.13
CA ASN A 24 12.26 21.96 2.44
C ASN A 24 13.24 21.42 1.38
N SER A 25 12.98 20.25 0.83
CA SER A 25 13.81 19.67 -0.22
C SER A 25 13.66 20.40 -1.55
N LEU A 26 12.46 20.79 -1.92
CA LEU A 26 12.20 21.58 -3.13
C LEU A 26 12.69 23.01 -3.02
N GLU A 27 12.78 23.59 -1.81
CA GLU A 27 13.41 24.87 -1.59
C GLU A 27 14.92 24.82 -1.81
N ARG A 28 15.55 23.77 -1.31
CA ARG A 28 17.00 23.56 -1.50
C ARG A 28 17.38 23.17 -2.94
N HIS A 29 16.42 22.62 -3.69
CA HIS A 29 16.62 22.11 -5.05
C HIS A 29 15.49 22.59 -5.99
N PRO A 30 15.47 23.88 -6.36
CA PRO A 30 14.36 24.46 -7.13
C PRO A 30 14.30 24.00 -8.60
N ASP A 31 15.30 23.32 -9.07
CA ASP A 31 15.38 22.69 -10.39
C ASP A 31 14.62 21.36 -10.49
N ILE A 32 14.23 20.75 -9.37
CA ILE A 32 13.45 19.53 -9.34
C ILE A 32 12.05 19.78 -9.93
N LYS A 33 11.68 18.96 -10.93
CA LYS A 33 10.38 19.00 -11.61
C LYS A 33 9.52 17.78 -11.34
N THR A 34 10.09 16.75 -10.73
CA THR A 34 9.34 15.52 -10.42
C THR A 34 9.70 15.05 -9.02
N VAL A 35 8.67 14.77 -8.25
CA VAL A 35 8.78 14.11 -6.94
C VAL A 35 8.20 12.72 -7.08
N CYS A 36 8.92 11.71 -6.60
CA CYS A 36 8.48 10.31 -6.57
C CYS A 36 8.53 9.81 -5.13
N ILE A 37 7.43 9.26 -4.64
CA ILE A 37 7.32 8.71 -3.29
C ILE A 37 6.56 7.40 -3.29
N THR A 38 6.89 6.53 -2.34
CA THR A 38 6.16 5.28 -2.09
C THR A 38 5.13 5.49 -0.98
N SER A 39 3.85 5.20 -1.27
CA SER A 39 2.75 5.22 -0.29
C SER A 39 1.62 4.30 -0.77
N PRO A 40 1.19 3.30 0.03
CA PRO A 40 1.68 2.96 1.38
C PRO A 40 3.12 2.47 1.41
N THR A 41 3.77 2.55 2.58
CA THR A 41 5.00 1.80 2.84
C THR A 41 4.70 0.30 2.94
N TYR A 42 5.73 -0.54 3.03
CA TYR A 42 5.54 -2.00 3.18
C TYR A 42 4.75 -2.35 4.45
N ALA A 43 4.98 -1.63 5.55
CA ALA A 43 4.22 -1.75 6.79
C ALA A 43 2.83 -1.10 6.75
N GLY A 44 2.40 -0.60 5.59
CA GLY A 44 1.08 0.00 5.40
C GLY A 44 0.95 1.46 5.86
N VAL A 45 2.06 2.16 6.10
CA VAL A 45 2.01 3.58 6.49
C VAL A 45 1.67 4.46 5.29
N LEU A 46 0.68 5.32 5.45
CA LEU A 46 0.19 6.22 4.41
C LEU A 46 0.76 7.63 4.57
N SER A 47 1.25 8.21 3.48
CA SER A 47 1.64 9.63 3.42
C SER A 47 0.45 10.50 2.99
N ASN A 48 0.43 11.76 3.39
CA ASN A 48 -0.59 12.71 2.97
C ASN A 48 -0.29 13.23 1.54
N ILE A 49 -0.68 12.42 0.54
CA ILE A 49 -0.44 12.69 -0.89
C ILE A 49 -1.08 14.00 -1.32
N TRP A 50 -2.26 14.33 -0.79
CA TRP A 50 -2.94 15.59 -1.10
C TRP A 50 -2.12 16.81 -0.69
N ALA A 51 -1.63 16.85 0.54
CA ALA A 51 -0.80 17.97 1.01
C ALA A 51 0.50 18.07 0.22
N ILE A 52 1.16 16.93 -0.03
CA ILE A 52 2.40 16.87 -0.83
C ILE A 52 2.14 17.35 -2.26
N SER A 53 1.06 16.93 -2.89
CA SER A 53 0.74 17.32 -4.26
C SER A 53 0.57 18.84 -4.42
N ARG A 54 -0.05 19.50 -3.43
CA ARG A 54 -0.20 20.96 -3.42
C ARG A 54 1.13 21.69 -3.41
N ILE A 55 2.08 21.19 -2.61
CA ILE A 55 3.43 21.76 -2.51
C ILE A 55 4.17 21.59 -3.85
N VAL A 56 4.13 20.38 -4.40
CA VAL A 56 4.79 20.05 -5.68
C VAL A 56 4.21 20.88 -6.83
N HIS A 57 2.87 20.95 -6.91
CA HIS A 57 2.18 21.70 -7.98
C HIS A 57 2.38 23.22 -7.86
N ALA A 58 2.46 23.77 -6.66
CA ALA A 58 2.75 25.21 -6.46
C ALA A 58 4.11 25.63 -7.05
N ARG A 59 5.04 24.66 -7.20
CA ARG A 59 6.35 24.85 -7.83
C ARG A 59 6.40 24.40 -9.32
N GLY A 60 5.23 24.12 -9.90
CA GLY A 60 5.11 23.64 -11.30
C GLY A 60 5.66 22.22 -11.53
N GLY A 61 5.88 21.46 -10.47
CA GLY A 61 6.36 20.08 -10.51
C GLY A 61 5.23 19.05 -10.72
N LYS A 62 5.62 17.78 -10.82
CA LYS A 62 4.75 16.60 -10.94
C LYS A 62 4.99 15.64 -9.79
N LEU A 63 3.91 15.07 -9.25
CA LEU A 63 3.97 14.06 -8.21
C LEU A 63 3.67 12.68 -8.77
N PHE A 64 4.62 11.78 -8.61
CA PHE A 64 4.49 10.36 -8.93
C PHE A 64 4.41 9.55 -7.64
N VAL A 65 3.45 8.62 -7.55
CA VAL A 65 3.29 7.75 -6.37
C VAL A 65 3.47 6.30 -6.77
N ASP A 66 4.42 5.64 -6.14
CA ASP A 66 4.47 4.19 -6.10
C ASP A 66 3.49 3.69 -5.05
N GLY A 67 2.30 3.30 -5.51
CA GLY A 67 1.22 2.77 -4.71
C GLY A 67 1.12 1.24 -4.77
N ALA A 68 2.22 0.53 -5.02
CA ALA A 68 2.23 -0.92 -5.26
C ALA A 68 1.44 -1.73 -4.23
N HIS A 69 1.41 -1.31 -2.97
CA HIS A 69 0.68 -1.97 -1.89
C HIS A 69 -0.71 -1.39 -1.60
N GLY A 70 -1.21 -0.46 -2.42
CA GLY A 70 -2.42 0.30 -2.14
C GLY A 70 -3.57 0.13 -3.12
N ALA A 71 -3.55 -0.89 -3.98
CA ALA A 71 -4.57 -1.06 -5.02
C ALA A 71 -6.00 -1.25 -4.48
N HIS A 72 -6.15 -1.80 -3.27
CA HIS A 72 -7.44 -2.05 -2.61
C HIS A 72 -8.00 -0.84 -1.85
N LEU A 73 -7.18 0.15 -1.52
CA LEU A 73 -7.59 1.27 -0.66
C LEU A 73 -8.79 2.07 -1.18
N PRO A 74 -8.96 2.30 -2.50
CA PRO A 74 -10.15 2.96 -3.02
C PRO A 74 -11.46 2.22 -2.71
N PHE A 75 -11.41 0.90 -2.54
CA PHE A 75 -12.58 0.07 -2.16
C PHE A 75 -12.91 0.11 -0.66
N LEU A 76 -12.15 0.87 0.12
CA LEU A 76 -12.38 1.18 1.53
C LEU A 76 -12.80 2.65 1.75
N ASP A 77 -13.32 3.32 0.71
CA ASP A 77 -13.65 4.74 0.71
C ASP A 77 -12.46 5.65 1.06
N LEU A 78 -11.27 5.19 0.77
CA LEU A 78 -10.05 5.96 0.94
C LEU A 78 -9.60 6.58 -0.38
N ALA A 79 -9.08 7.79 -0.33
CA ALA A 79 -8.51 8.49 -1.47
C ALA A 79 -6.99 8.69 -1.30
N PRO A 80 -6.20 7.60 -1.16
CA PRO A 80 -4.80 7.66 -0.73
C PRO A 80 -3.89 8.33 -1.75
N PHE A 81 -4.35 8.46 -2.99
CA PHE A 81 -3.56 8.99 -4.11
C PHE A 81 -4.09 10.32 -4.64
N TRP A 82 -5.03 10.94 -3.92
CA TRP A 82 -5.66 12.17 -4.37
C TRP A 82 -4.64 13.29 -4.58
N GLY A 83 -4.65 13.86 -5.77
CA GLY A 83 -3.73 14.91 -6.17
C GLY A 83 -2.45 14.45 -6.89
N ALA A 84 -2.10 13.16 -6.88
CA ALA A 84 -0.98 12.66 -7.66
C ALA A 84 -1.22 12.85 -9.18
N ASP A 85 -0.14 13.12 -9.92
CA ASP A 85 -0.20 13.19 -11.40
C ASP A 85 -0.14 11.80 -12.03
N ALA A 86 0.58 10.87 -11.41
CA ALA A 86 0.57 9.47 -11.80
C ALA A 86 0.75 8.57 -10.59
N VAL A 87 0.14 7.38 -10.65
CA VAL A 87 0.19 6.36 -9.61
C VAL A 87 0.33 4.99 -10.25
N THR A 88 1.31 4.22 -9.82
CA THR A 88 1.38 2.79 -10.14
C THR A 88 0.88 1.96 -8.98
N VAL A 89 0.05 0.94 -9.25
CA VAL A 89 -0.40 -0.01 -8.24
C VAL A 89 -0.19 -1.44 -8.74
N SER A 90 0.24 -2.33 -7.86
CA SER A 90 0.32 -3.76 -8.16
C SER A 90 -1.01 -4.42 -7.82
N ALA A 91 -1.80 -4.75 -8.84
CA ALA A 91 -3.09 -5.38 -8.63
C ALA A 91 -2.95 -6.75 -7.93
N HIS A 92 -1.98 -7.54 -8.34
CA HIS A 92 -1.74 -8.88 -7.81
C HIS A 92 -1.34 -8.97 -6.34
N LYS A 93 -0.97 -7.84 -5.70
CA LYS A 93 -0.56 -7.86 -4.28
C LYS A 93 -1.74 -7.77 -3.34
N THR A 94 -2.77 -7.04 -3.73
CA THR A 94 -3.88 -6.73 -2.83
C THR A 94 -5.26 -6.84 -3.47
N LEU A 95 -5.37 -7.12 -4.76
CA LEU A 95 -6.62 -7.43 -5.46
C LEU A 95 -6.62 -8.91 -5.90
N PRO A 96 -7.79 -9.52 -6.16
CA PRO A 96 -7.90 -10.90 -6.61
C PRO A 96 -7.53 -11.04 -8.10
N ALA A 97 -6.32 -10.63 -8.46
CA ALA A 97 -5.80 -10.64 -9.82
C ALA A 97 -4.53 -11.50 -9.92
N MET A 98 -4.26 -12.05 -11.09
CA MET A 98 -3.10 -12.92 -11.33
C MET A 98 -1.79 -12.17 -11.10
N GLY A 99 -0.75 -12.90 -10.70
CA GLY A 99 0.61 -12.39 -10.51
C GLY A 99 1.11 -11.56 -11.70
N GLN A 100 1.95 -10.56 -11.43
CA GLN A 100 2.52 -9.60 -12.39
C GLN A 100 1.52 -8.60 -12.99
N THR A 101 0.27 -8.57 -12.55
CA THR A 101 -0.70 -7.55 -12.98
C THR A 101 -0.50 -6.24 -12.23
N ALA A 102 -0.53 -5.13 -12.97
CA ALA A 102 -0.40 -3.78 -12.42
C ALA A 102 -1.27 -2.79 -13.21
N LEU A 103 -1.57 -1.66 -12.58
CA LEU A 103 -2.32 -0.58 -13.20
C LEU A 103 -1.53 0.73 -13.05
N LEU A 104 -1.55 1.54 -14.10
CA LEU A 104 -1.05 2.91 -14.09
C LEU A 104 -2.24 3.87 -14.22
N PHE A 105 -2.44 4.67 -13.20
CA PHE A 105 -3.41 5.78 -13.22
C PHE A 105 -2.67 7.07 -13.47
N THR A 106 -3.23 7.92 -14.34
CA THR A 106 -2.66 9.23 -14.64
C THR A 106 -3.72 10.32 -14.54
N ASN A 107 -3.30 11.46 -14.04
CA ASN A 107 -4.11 12.67 -13.93
C ASN A 107 -3.24 13.86 -14.34
N ARG A 108 -3.83 14.81 -15.09
CA ARG A 108 -3.10 16.00 -15.59
C ARG A 108 -1.84 15.68 -16.42
N MET A 109 -1.83 14.53 -17.07
CA MET A 109 -0.80 14.12 -18.02
C MET A 109 -1.44 13.93 -19.40
N ASP A 110 -0.67 14.14 -20.44
CA ASP A 110 -1.09 13.87 -21.81
C ASP A 110 -1.21 12.34 -22.02
N PRO A 111 -2.43 11.80 -22.25
CA PRO A 111 -2.64 10.36 -22.36
C PRO A 111 -1.86 9.72 -23.52
N ASP A 112 -1.66 10.45 -24.62
CA ASP A 112 -0.97 9.90 -25.79
C ASP A 112 0.53 9.79 -25.53
N ARG A 113 1.13 10.76 -24.86
CA ARG A 113 2.51 10.68 -24.42
C ARG A 113 2.72 9.55 -23.41
N VAL A 114 1.78 9.34 -22.48
CA VAL A 114 1.83 8.24 -21.53
C VAL A 114 1.78 6.90 -22.26
N ARG A 115 0.83 6.72 -23.20
CA ARG A 115 0.73 5.48 -24.00
C ARG A 115 1.99 5.23 -24.83
N GLN A 116 2.51 6.27 -25.49
CA GLN A 116 3.74 6.18 -26.28
C GLN A 116 4.93 5.76 -25.40
N THR A 117 5.09 6.36 -24.22
CA THR A 117 6.15 6.00 -23.28
C THR A 117 5.98 4.57 -22.77
N ALA A 118 4.76 4.19 -22.39
CA ALA A 118 4.46 2.84 -21.94
C ALA A 118 4.76 1.78 -23.03
N SER A 119 4.52 2.09 -24.31
CA SER A 119 4.82 1.17 -25.40
C SER A 119 6.31 0.94 -25.64
N ILE A 120 7.17 1.85 -25.19
CA ILE A 120 8.64 1.69 -25.30
C ILE A 120 9.15 0.68 -24.26
N TYR A 121 8.58 0.72 -23.05
CA TYR A 121 9.03 -0.08 -21.90
C TYR A 121 8.17 -1.31 -21.66
N GLY A 122 6.95 -1.31 -22.18
CA GLY A 122 6.00 -2.40 -22.03
C GLY A 122 6.11 -3.47 -23.12
N SER A 123 5.31 -4.52 -22.97
CA SER A 123 5.22 -5.60 -23.97
C SER A 123 4.32 -5.18 -25.14
N SER A 124 4.73 -5.49 -26.37
CA SER A 124 3.89 -5.40 -27.56
C SER A 124 2.89 -6.58 -27.67
N SER A 125 3.07 -7.61 -26.84
CA SER A 125 2.22 -8.81 -26.81
C SER A 125 1.71 -9.06 -25.39
N PRO A 126 0.70 -8.30 -24.94
CA PRO A 126 0.18 -8.44 -23.58
C PRO A 126 -0.43 -9.83 -23.36
N SER A 127 -0.28 -10.35 -22.13
CA SER A 127 -0.91 -11.62 -21.74
C SER A 127 -2.42 -11.43 -21.57
N TYR A 128 -3.21 -11.99 -22.49
CA TYR A 128 -4.67 -11.95 -22.40
C TYR A 128 -5.23 -12.59 -21.12
N PRO A 129 -4.71 -13.72 -20.60
CA PRO A 129 -5.15 -14.24 -19.31
C PRO A 129 -5.00 -13.24 -18.17
N MET A 130 -3.90 -12.48 -18.13
CA MET A 130 -3.69 -11.42 -17.11
C MET A 130 -4.68 -10.28 -17.29
N LEU A 131 -4.98 -9.85 -18.52
CA LEU A 131 -5.99 -8.81 -18.79
C LEU A 131 -7.39 -9.28 -18.37
N VAL A 132 -7.77 -10.51 -18.68
CA VAL A 132 -9.04 -11.10 -18.25
C VAL A 132 -9.11 -11.18 -16.73
N SER A 133 -8.02 -11.57 -16.07
CA SER A 133 -7.93 -11.59 -14.60
C SER A 133 -8.14 -10.21 -13.97
N LEU A 134 -7.55 -9.16 -14.56
CA LEU A 134 -7.77 -7.78 -14.11
C LEU A 134 -9.23 -7.33 -14.28
N ASP A 135 -9.83 -7.66 -15.41
CA ASP A 135 -11.23 -7.28 -15.67
C ASP A 135 -12.21 -8.04 -14.77
N ALA A 136 -11.98 -9.33 -14.55
CA ALA A 136 -12.76 -10.12 -13.60
C ALA A 136 -12.61 -9.60 -12.15
N ALA A 137 -11.39 -9.24 -11.74
CA ALA A 137 -11.16 -8.64 -10.43
C ALA A 137 -11.88 -7.29 -10.30
N ARG A 138 -11.82 -6.44 -11.32
CA ARG A 138 -12.55 -5.16 -11.36
C ARG A 138 -14.06 -5.38 -11.23
N ASP A 139 -14.62 -6.31 -12.02
CA ASP A 139 -16.06 -6.57 -12.03
C ASP A 139 -16.56 -7.04 -10.66
N TRP A 140 -15.83 -7.96 -10.03
CA TRP A 140 -16.13 -8.41 -8.67
C TRP A 140 -16.01 -7.28 -7.63
N LEU A 141 -14.98 -6.43 -7.75
CA LEU A 141 -14.71 -5.34 -6.79
C LEU A 141 -15.71 -4.18 -6.86
N VAL A 142 -16.26 -3.87 -8.04
CA VAL A 142 -17.30 -2.84 -8.17
C VAL A 142 -18.68 -3.37 -7.77
N GLY A 143 -18.84 -4.67 -7.60
CA GLY A 143 -20.01 -5.31 -7.03
C GLY A 143 -20.10 -5.11 -5.51
N GLU A 144 -21.30 -5.26 -4.95
CA GLU A 144 -21.51 -5.13 -3.50
C GLU A 144 -20.66 -6.13 -2.70
N GLU A 145 -20.44 -7.33 -3.22
CA GLU A 145 -19.70 -8.39 -2.54
C GLU A 145 -18.25 -8.00 -2.28
N GLY A 146 -17.51 -7.57 -3.32
CA GLY A 146 -16.09 -7.22 -3.19
C GLY A 146 -15.87 -6.08 -2.20
N PHE A 147 -16.72 -5.07 -2.27
CA PHE A 147 -16.70 -3.95 -1.35
C PHE A 147 -16.92 -4.37 0.11
N HIS A 148 -17.94 -5.22 0.36
CA HIS A 148 -18.24 -5.73 1.69
C HIS A 148 -17.10 -6.60 2.25
N GLN A 149 -16.46 -7.41 1.41
CA GLN A 149 -15.38 -8.29 1.83
C GLN A 149 -14.13 -7.50 2.28
N TYR A 150 -13.75 -6.41 1.58
CA TYR A 150 -12.66 -5.55 2.07
C TYR A 150 -12.99 -4.83 3.37
N ARG A 151 -14.23 -4.36 3.54
CA ARG A 151 -14.67 -3.77 4.82
C ARG A 151 -14.64 -4.79 5.95
N ARG A 152 -15.06 -6.01 5.69
CA ARG A 152 -14.96 -7.11 6.66
C ARG A 152 -13.50 -7.35 7.05
N ALA A 153 -12.59 -7.51 6.09
CA ALA A 153 -11.17 -7.71 6.37
C ALA A 153 -10.60 -6.55 7.21
N ALA A 154 -10.91 -5.30 6.87
CA ALA A 154 -10.48 -4.13 7.63
C ALA A 154 -11.02 -4.14 9.08
N CYS A 155 -12.26 -4.55 9.31
CA CYS A 155 -12.83 -4.71 10.65
C CYS A 155 -12.10 -5.79 11.44
N ARG A 156 -11.83 -6.95 10.85
CA ARG A 156 -11.07 -8.03 11.48
C ARG A 156 -9.64 -7.60 11.85
N VAL A 157 -8.97 -6.87 10.97
CA VAL A 157 -7.65 -6.29 11.28
C VAL A 157 -7.72 -5.28 12.43
N ALA A 158 -8.78 -4.48 12.49
CA ALA A 158 -8.96 -3.54 13.60
C ALA A 158 -9.14 -4.26 14.95
N GLU A 159 -9.87 -5.38 14.98
CA GLU A 159 -10.00 -6.25 16.16
C GLU A 159 -8.66 -6.85 16.57
N LEU A 160 -7.90 -7.43 15.63
CA LEU A 160 -6.56 -7.97 15.88
C LEU A 160 -5.60 -6.90 16.45
N ARG A 161 -5.63 -5.68 15.91
CA ARG A 161 -4.83 -4.57 16.42
C ARG A 161 -5.18 -4.19 17.87
N GLN A 162 -6.43 -4.37 18.29
CA GLN A 162 -6.83 -4.12 19.68
C GLN A 162 -6.36 -5.23 20.62
N LYS A 163 -6.36 -6.46 20.14
CA LYS A 163 -6.09 -7.65 20.94
C LYS A 163 -4.57 -7.90 21.12
N PHE A 164 -3.78 -7.66 20.08
CA PHE A 164 -2.35 -7.98 20.06
C PHE A 164 -1.45 -6.73 20.08
N SER A 165 -0.19 -6.91 20.49
CA SER A 165 0.84 -5.88 20.41
C SER A 165 1.15 -5.54 18.94
N SER A 166 0.65 -4.42 18.45
CA SER A 166 0.69 -4.08 17.03
C SER A 166 0.86 -2.58 16.80
N ILE A 167 1.24 -2.24 15.57
CA ILE A 167 1.22 -0.85 15.12
C ILE A 167 -0.24 -0.41 14.96
N ARG A 168 -0.58 0.74 15.53
CA ARG A 168 -1.95 1.29 15.52
C ARG A 168 -1.97 2.67 14.88
N PRO A 169 -3.06 3.03 14.17
CA PRO A 169 -3.25 4.39 13.70
C PRO A 169 -3.35 5.36 14.89
N ARG A 170 -2.79 6.56 14.73
CA ARG A 170 -2.82 7.63 15.70
C ARG A 170 -2.65 8.99 15.01
N SER A 171 -2.71 10.09 15.76
CA SER A 171 -2.45 11.42 15.20
C SER A 171 -1.10 11.45 14.47
N GLY A 172 -1.11 11.89 13.21
CA GLY A 172 0.07 11.93 12.35
C GLY A 172 0.51 10.56 11.77
N LEU A 173 -0.18 9.46 12.09
CA LEU A 173 0.10 8.13 11.54
C LEU A 173 -1.17 7.47 11.02
N SER A 174 -1.37 7.55 9.72
CA SER A 174 -2.41 6.83 9.01
C SER A 174 -1.88 5.49 8.51
N LEU A 175 -2.68 4.44 8.64
CA LEU A 175 -2.32 3.08 8.24
C LEU A 175 -3.35 2.51 7.27
N ASP A 176 -2.88 1.67 6.38
CA ASP A 176 -3.70 0.79 5.58
C ASP A 176 -4.59 -0.09 6.51
N PRO A 177 -5.93 -0.02 6.40
CA PRO A 177 -6.82 -0.77 7.28
C PRO A 177 -6.66 -2.30 7.19
N CYS A 178 -6.15 -2.80 6.06
CA CYS A 178 -5.95 -4.21 5.80
C CYS A 178 -4.50 -4.70 6.10
N ARG A 179 -3.65 -3.84 6.63
CA ARG A 179 -2.28 -4.20 7.01
C ARG A 179 -2.17 -4.45 8.50
N PHE A 180 -1.85 -5.68 8.91
CA PHE A 180 -1.64 -6.00 10.30
C PHE A 180 -0.15 -6.17 10.58
N VAL A 181 0.40 -5.36 11.46
CA VAL A 181 1.84 -5.35 11.81
C VAL A 181 1.97 -5.63 13.29
N LEU A 182 2.43 -6.83 13.61
CA LEU A 182 2.74 -7.24 14.97
C LEU A 182 4.12 -6.70 15.42
N LYS A 183 4.22 -6.29 16.67
CA LYS A 183 5.48 -6.00 17.35
C LYS A 183 5.91 -7.26 18.10
N VAL A 184 7.09 -7.75 17.75
CA VAL A 184 7.68 -8.98 18.34
C VAL A 184 9.11 -8.72 18.78
N LYS A 185 9.71 -9.64 19.54
CA LYS A 185 11.11 -9.52 19.98
C LYS A 185 12.10 -9.99 18.91
N ASP A 186 11.72 -10.97 18.13
CA ASP A 186 12.52 -11.60 17.09
C ASP A 186 11.56 -12.01 15.95
N GLY A 187 11.51 -11.19 14.90
CA GLY A 187 10.62 -11.39 13.76
C GLY A 187 10.87 -12.70 13.03
N PRO A 188 12.11 -13.00 12.62
CA PRO A 188 12.44 -14.27 11.96
C PRO A 188 12.06 -15.51 12.76
N ALA A 189 12.39 -15.56 14.06
CA ALA A 189 12.02 -16.68 14.90
C ALA A 189 10.50 -16.81 15.07
N PHE A 190 9.81 -15.69 15.22
CA PHE A 190 8.36 -15.67 15.35
C PHE A 190 7.66 -16.10 14.05
N ALA A 191 8.14 -15.61 12.88
CA ALA A 191 7.61 -16.00 11.57
C ALA A 191 7.79 -17.51 11.33
N ALA A 192 8.94 -18.08 11.64
CA ALA A 192 9.18 -19.53 11.55
C ALA A 192 8.20 -20.34 12.42
N ALA A 193 7.92 -19.89 13.64
CA ALA A 193 6.94 -20.54 14.51
C ALA A 193 5.50 -20.45 13.99
N LEU A 194 5.15 -19.36 13.32
CA LEU A 194 3.86 -19.21 12.62
C LEU A 194 3.75 -20.17 11.42
N GLU A 195 4.80 -20.29 10.62
CA GLU A 195 4.86 -21.17 9.45
C GLU A 195 4.69 -22.66 9.83
N GLU A 196 5.32 -23.10 10.93
CA GLU A 196 5.13 -24.45 11.48
C GLU A 196 3.66 -24.75 11.84
N ARG A 197 2.88 -23.70 12.11
CA ARG A 197 1.44 -23.77 12.41
C ARG A 197 0.57 -23.45 11.20
N GLY A 198 1.19 -23.31 10.02
CA GLY A 198 0.54 -23.07 8.73
C GLY A 198 -0.03 -21.66 8.59
N VAL A 199 0.59 -20.66 9.23
CA VAL A 199 0.34 -19.24 9.06
C VAL A 199 1.58 -18.60 8.45
N TYR A 200 1.43 -18.03 7.25
CA TYR A 200 2.54 -17.48 6.46
C TYR A 200 2.43 -15.95 6.44
N PRO A 201 3.31 -15.23 7.16
CA PRO A 201 3.34 -13.77 7.07
C PRO A 201 3.91 -13.31 5.73
N GLU A 202 3.61 -12.07 5.36
CA GLU A 202 4.14 -11.45 4.14
C GLU A 202 5.62 -11.09 4.29
N MET A 203 6.01 -10.63 5.47
CA MET A 203 7.37 -10.17 5.74
C MET A 203 7.62 -10.15 7.24
N GLU A 204 8.89 -10.32 7.60
CA GLU A 204 9.39 -10.08 8.95
C GLU A 204 10.65 -9.19 8.93
N ASP A 205 10.89 -8.51 10.02
CA ASP A 205 12.15 -7.84 10.33
C ASP A 205 12.54 -8.14 11.80
N GLY A 206 13.59 -7.48 12.31
CA GLY A 206 14.06 -7.74 13.67
C GLY A 206 13.03 -7.54 14.79
N GLY A 207 11.98 -6.73 14.53
CA GLY A 207 10.99 -6.35 15.55
C GLY A 207 9.53 -6.49 15.13
N HIS A 208 9.29 -6.90 13.89
CA HIS A 208 7.93 -6.93 13.34
C HIS A 208 7.67 -8.18 12.50
N VAL A 209 6.38 -8.54 12.47
CA VAL A 209 5.82 -9.48 11.49
C VAL A 209 4.63 -8.82 10.83
N VAL A 210 4.62 -8.80 9.50
CA VAL A 210 3.64 -8.08 8.66
C VAL A 210 2.71 -9.06 7.99
N PHE A 211 1.41 -8.81 8.07
CA PHE A 211 0.37 -9.53 7.34
C PHE A 211 -0.35 -8.58 6.39
N ILE A 212 -0.59 -9.06 5.18
CA ILE A 212 -1.50 -8.44 4.21
C ILE A 212 -2.81 -9.21 4.28
N CYS A 213 -3.84 -8.56 4.81
CA CYS A 213 -5.19 -9.14 4.85
C CYS A 213 -5.98 -8.60 3.66
N THR A 214 -6.70 -9.47 2.99
CA THR A 214 -7.42 -9.13 1.77
C THR A 214 -8.90 -9.51 1.87
N ALA A 215 -9.65 -9.15 0.85
CA ALA A 215 -11.05 -9.58 0.72
C ALA A 215 -11.21 -11.10 0.54
N GLN A 216 -10.13 -11.81 0.20
CA GLN A 216 -10.16 -13.27 -0.01
C GLN A 216 -9.99 -14.05 1.29
N ASP A 217 -9.47 -13.42 2.36
CA ASP A 217 -9.33 -14.07 3.65
C ASP A 217 -10.69 -14.24 4.31
N SER A 218 -11.03 -15.48 4.65
CA SER A 218 -12.30 -15.83 5.31
C SER A 218 -12.27 -15.52 6.81
N ASP A 219 -13.42 -15.54 7.47
CA ASP A 219 -13.48 -15.43 8.92
C ASP A 219 -12.78 -16.61 9.62
N GLU A 220 -12.74 -17.79 8.97
CA GLU A 220 -12.01 -18.95 9.47
C GLU A 220 -10.50 -18.69 9.46
N ASP A 221 -9.98 -18.05 8.41
CA ASP A 221 -8.56 -17.67 8.32
C ASP A 221 -8.19 -16.68 9.42
N PHE A 222 -9.02 -15.67 9.67
CA PHE A 222 -8.82 -14.72 10.77
C PHE A 222 -8.90 -15.41 12.14
N CYS A 223 -9.84 -16.31 12.35
CA CYS A 223 -9.96 -17.09 13.60
C CYS A 223 -8.75 -18.03 13.78
N ARG A 224 -8.21 -18.58 12.70
CA ARG A 224 -7.00 -19.40 12.73
C ARG A 224 -5.79 -18.55 13.13
N LEU A 225 -5.59 -17.40 12.49
CA LEU A 225 -4.53 -16.46 12.83
C LEU A 225 -4.61 -16.09 14.32
N GLU A 226 -5.79 -15.71 14.78
CA GLU A 226 -6.02 -15.30 16.16
C GLU A 226 -5.64 -16.39 17.17
N ARG A 227 -6.08 -17.63 16.95
CA ARG A 227 -5.72 -18.78 17.79
C ARG A 227 -4.21 -19.03 17.82
N VAL A 228 -3.55 -18.93 16.68
CA VAL A 228 -2.10 -19.15 16.57
C VAL A 228 -1.33 -18.06 17.32
N LEU A 229 -1.85 -16.84 17.38
CA LEU A 229 -1.24 -15.72 18.10
C LEU A 229 -1.50 -15.73 19.62
N GLU A 230 -2.54 -16.46 20.09
CA GLU A 230 -2.87 -16.59 21.52
C GLU A 230 -2.03 -17.66 22.23
N ASP A 231 -1.53 -18.65 21.50
CA ASP A 231 -0.70 -19.77 22.01
C ASP A 231 0.79 -19.42 22.07
#